data_660b741137a66cfda0711c5f9ac858d0
#
_entry.id   660b741137a66cfda0711c5f9ac858d0
#
_cell.length_a   1.000
_cell.length_b   1.000
_cell.length_c   1.000
_cell.angle_alpha   90.00
_cell.angle_beta   90.00
_cell.angle_gamma   90.00
#
_symmetry.space_group_name_H-M   'P 1'
#
loop_
_entity.id
_entity.type
_entity.pdbx_description
1 polymer ?
#
loop_
_entity_poly.entity_id
_entity_poly.type
_entity_poly.pdbx_seq_one_letter_code
_entity_poly.pdbx_strand_id
1 'polypeptide(L)'
;MITIKFSDNIGHLYGSFEEITILDNYNDIVSIYCDHHNLSSLPVLPNSLDDLYCNNNNLSSLPELPNSLTALWCAYNKLSSLPELPNLLEILECNNNNLDKLPKLPNALEALCCSHNNLYVLPTLPTSLAELICSSNNIISLSELPNSLEELCCYSNKISVLPQLTKKITKLSCSYNKISNLPELPNSIEYISCNHNKISNLPELPNLLKKLYCNNNNLSNLPELPNSLIDIEYIKNPIYEYINKYFDGNTRKYDEYQKMIKMIFANKIGDWYLECKYNPKYVYCRKRLMKEYRELYD
;
A
#
# COMPACT_ATOMS: atom_id res chain seq x y z
N MET A 1 27.27 -17.93 13.87
CA MET A 1 27.13 -19.33 13.43
C MET A 1 25.89 -19.48 12.59
N ILE A 2 25.97 -20.22 11.49
CA ILE A 2 24.85 -20.53 10.60
C ILE A 2 24.02 -21.62 11.25
N THR A 3 22.70 -21.46 11.28
CA THR A 3 21.78 -22.46 11.77
C THR A 3 21.10 -23.17 10.61
N ILE A 4 21.09 -24.48 10.61
CA ILE A 4 20.27 -25.25 9.66
C ILE A 4 19.25 -26.08 10.42
N LYS A 5 18.15 -26.40 9.75
CA LYS A 5 17.15 -27.34 10.26
C LYS A 5 16.83 -28.41 9.24
N PHE A 6 16.55 -29.60 9.74
CA PHE A 6 15.96 -30.71 9.01
C PHE A 6 14.44 -30.79 9.27
N SER A 7 13.79 -31.80 8.73
CA SER A 7 12.34 -32.00 8.88
C SER A 7 11.87 -32.20 10.32
N ASP A 8 12.78 -32.56 11.27
CA ASP A 8 12.50 -32.61 12.70
C ASP A 8 12.43 -31.26 13.39
N ASN A 9 12.73 -30.17 12.65
CA ASN A 9 12.75 -28.77 13.08
C ASN A 9 13.78 -28.46 14.21
N ILE A 10 14.76 -29.33 14.42
CA ILE A 10 15.84 -29.12 15.37
C ILE A 10 16.95 -28.30 14.73
N GLY A 11 17.38 -27.23 15.42
CA GLY A 11 18.43 -26.32 14.92
C GLY A 11 19.83 -26.89 15.20
N HIS A 12 20.65 -26.96 14.15
CA HIS A 12 22.05 -27.34 14.20
C HIS A 12 22.93 -26.17 13.83
N LEU A 13 23.99 -25.91 14.61
CA LEU A 13 24.87 -24.74 14.48
C LEU A 13 26.19 -25.12 13.85
N TYR A 14 26.61 -24.36 12.81
CA TYR A 14 27.86 -24.53 12.09
C TYR A 14 28.65 -23.23 12.00
N GLY A 15 29.97 -23.33 11.89
CA GLY A 15 30.84 -22.17 11.76
C GLY A 15 30.78 -21.54 10.36
N SER A 16 30.65 -22.36 9.34
CA SER A 16 30.68 -21.94 7.93
C SER A 16 29.85 -22.85 7.04
N PHE A 17 29.67 -22.45 5.80
CA PHE A 17 29.02 -23.25 4.76
C PHE A 17 29.87 -24.43 4.31
N GLU A 18 31.20 -24.35 4.41
CA GLU A 18 32.12 -25.48 4.11
C GLU A 18 31.84 -26.70 5.00
N GLU A 19 31.50 -26.47 6.27
CA GLU A 19 31.10 -27.51 7.21
C GLU A 19 29.73 -28.12 6.87
N ILE A 20 28.81 -27.29 6.35
CA ILE A 20 27.43 -27.72 6.05
C ILE A 20 27.38 -28.50 4.74
N THR A 21 28.08 -28.02 3.70
CA THR A 21 28.01 -28.61 2.34
C THR A 21 28.62 -30.01 2.21
N ILE A 22 29.43 -30.46 3.20
CA ILE A 22 30.02 -31.80 3.24
C ILE A 22 29.16 -32.82 4.01
N LEU A 23 28.00 -32.39 4.56
CA LEU A 23 27.10 -33.32 5.26
C LEU A 23 26.48 -34.33 4.27
N ASP A 24 26.45 -35.57 4.64
CA ASP A 24 25.82 -36.64 3.84
C ASP A 24 24.34 -36.38 3.56
N ASN A 25 23.67 -35.74 4.54
CA ASN A 25 22.26 -35.35 4.47
C ASN A 25 22.04 -33.86 4.10
N TYR A 26 23.01 -33.25 3.39
CA TYR A 26 22.89 -31.83 2.94
C TYR A 26 21.58 -31.52 2.23
N ASN A 27 21.14 -32.42 1.37
CA ASN A 27 19.91 -32.26 0.60
C ASN A 27 18.64 -32.50 1.40
N ASP A 28 18.72 -32.88 2.67
CA ASP A 28 17.57 -33.03 3.57
C ASP A 28 17.35 -31.77 4.43
N ILE A 29 18.18 -30.73 4.27
CA ILE A 29 18.03 -29.46 4.98
C ILE A 29 16.81 -28.73 4.45
N VAL A 30 15.89 -28.37 5.34
CA VAL A 30 14.65 -27.66 5.02
C VAL A 30 14.71 -26.18 5.34
N SER A 31 15.54 -25.72 6.28
CA SER A 31 15.69 -24.29 6.57
C SER A 31 17.14 -23.91 6.82
N ILE A 32 17.58 -22.77 6.29
CA ILE A 32 18.90 -22.19 6.49
C ILE A 32 18.76 -20.77 7.05
N TYR A 33 19.37 -20.51 8.20
CA TYR A 33 19.44 -19.20 8.86
C TYR A 33 20.89 -18.71 8.84
N CYS A 34 21.20 -17.78 7.97
CA CYS A 34 22.55 -17.22 7.81
C CYS A 34 22.54 -15.68 7.79
N ASP A 35 21.60 -15.06 8.52
CA ASP A 35 21.53 -13.61 8.66
C ASP A 35 22.77 -13.07 9.41
N HIS A 36 23.24 -11.86 9.04
CA HIS A 36 24.31 -11.15 9.75
C HIS A 36 25.67 -11.86 9.77
N HIS A 37 26.01 -12.63 8.74
CA HIS A 37 27.27 -13.39 8.67
C HIS A 37 28.33 -12.76 7.76
N ASN A 38 28.09 -11.55 7.23
CA ASN A 38 28.98 -10.88 6.27
C ASN A 38 29.28 -11.71 5.01
N LEU A 39 28.39 -12.62 4.64
CA LEU A 39 28.56 -13.50 3.48
C LEU A 39 28.58 -12.70 2.18
N SER A 40 29.52 -13.00 1.29
CA SER A 40 29.62 -12.43 -0.06
C SER A 40 28.97 -13.33 -1.14
N SER A 41 28.78 -14.59 -0.83
CA SER A 41 28.12 -15.58 -1.70
C SER A 41 27.48 -16.70 -0.86
N LEU A 42 26.55 -17.43 -1.45
CA LEU A 42 25.97 -18.64 -0.92
C LEU A 42 26.42 -19.82 -1.79
N PRO A 43 26.53 -21.06 -1.24
CA PRO A 43 26.78 -22.26 -2.01
C PRO A 43 25.55 -22.63 -2.87
N VAL A 44 25.63 -23.70 -3.64
CA VAL A 44 24.45 -24.37 -4.22
C VAL A 44 23.53 -24.77 -3.07
N LEU A 45 22.24 -24.44 -3.18
CA LEU A 45 21.27 -24.68 -2.10
C LEU A 45 20.74 -26.12 -2.13
N PRO A 46 20.37 -26.68 -0.96
CA PRO A 46 19.74 -28.01 -0.89
C PRO A 46 18.42 -28.07 -1.67
N ASN A 47 18.15 -29.20 -2.33
CA ASN A 47 16.94 -29.36 -3.12
C ASN A 47 15.64 -29.41 -2.30
N SER A 48 15.72 -29.74 -1.02
CA SER A 48 14.59 -29.78 -0.07
C SER A 48 14.37 -28.49 0.70
N LEU A 49 15.18 -27.43 0.41
CA LEU A 49 15.11 -26.19 1.15
C LEU A 49 13.75 -25.51 0.98
N ASP A 50 13.07 -25.24 2.07
CA ASP A 50 11.78 -24.58 2.19
C ASP A 50 11.94 -23.12 2.58
N ASP A 51 12.84 -22.83 3.54
CA ASP A 51 13.10 -21.49 4.06
C ASP A 51 14.56 -21.07 3.91
N LEU A 52 14.80 -19.87 3.37
CA LEU A 52 16.14 -19.27 3.32
C LEU A 52 16.15 -17.88 3.95
N TYR A 53 16.85 -17.74 5.09
CA TYR A 53 17.11 -16.47 5.78
C TYR A 53 18.56 -16.07 5.55
N CYS A 54 18.77 -15.07 4.69
CA CYS A 54 20.11 -14.57 4.37
C CYS A 54 20.17 -13.03 4.41
N ASN A 55 19.34 -12.41 5.26
CA ASN A 55 19.31 -10.97 5.44
C ASN A 55 20.64 -10.43 5.99
N ASN A 56 20.87 -9.12 5.79
CA ASN A 56 22.01 -8.41 6.40
C ASN A 56 23.36 -9.06 6.12
N ASN A 57 23.63 -9.35 4.84
CA ASN A 57 24.88 -9.87 4.34
C ASN A 57 25.48 -8.94 3.27
N ASN A 58 26.49 -9.40 2.55
CA ASN A 58 27.15 -8.68 1.46
C ASN A 58 26.91 -9.36 0.11
N LEU A 59 25.80 -10.11 -0.04
CA LEU A 59 25.50 -10.89 -1.24
C LEU A 59 25.29 -9.96 -2.45
N SER A 60 26.02 -10.17 -3.52
CA SER A 60 25.83 -9.48 -4.80
C SER A 60 24.94 -10.25 -5.78
N SER A 61 24.77 -11.55 -5.54
CA SER A 61 23.88 -12.46 -6.27
C SER A 61 23.43 -13.61 -5.37
N LEU A 62 22.34 -14.27 -5.76
CA LEU A 62 21.89 -15.53 -5.19
C LEU A 62 22.17 -16.66 -6.17
N PRO A 63 22.42 -17.91 -5.71
CA PRO A 63 22.45 -19.08 -6.56
C PRO A 63 21.05 -19.39 -7.13
N GLU A 64 20.93 -20.43 -7.95
CA GLU A 64 19.61 -20.97 -8.33
C GLU A 64 18.83 -21.39 -7.09
N LEU A 65 17.54 -21.00 -7.07
CA LEU A 65 16.66 -21.31 -5.95
C LEU A 65 15.99 -22.68 -6.18
N PRO A 66 15.94 -23.55 -5.16
CA PRO A 66 15.29 -24.85 -5.28
C PRO A 66 13.77 -24.70 -5.47
N ASN A 67 13.17 -25.65 -6.18
CA ASN A 67 11.71 -25.62 -6.47
C ASN A 67 10.84 -25.81 -5.20
N SER A 68 11.40 -26.32 -4.12
CA SER A 68 10.74 -26.50 -2.81
C SER A 68 10.60 -25.20 -2.02
N LEU A 69 11.38 -24.14 -2.39
CA LEU A 69 11.46 -22.93 -1.58
C LEU A 69 10.11 -22.19 -1.52
N THR A 70 9.59 -22.02 -0.30
CA THR A 70 8.34 -21.29 -0.04
C THR A 70 8.58 -19.90 0.52
N ALA A 71 9.73 -19.67 1.20
CA ALA A 71 10.03 -18.36 1.75
C ALA A 71 11.50 -17.95 1.58
N LEU A 72 11.70 -16.71 1.09
CA LEU A 72 13.01 -16.12 0.84
C LEU A 72 13.13 -14.77 1.54
N TRP A 73 14.01 -14.67 2.54
CA TRP A 73 14.41 -13.43 3.20
C TRP A 73 15.84 -13.07 2.81
N CYS A 74 16.01 -12.15 1.87
CA CYS A 74 17.31 -11.69 1.36
C CYS A 74 17.47 -10.16 1.44
N ALA A 75 16.78 -9.54 2.38
CA ALA A 75 16.84 -8.10 2.61
C ALA A 75 18.24 -7.63 3.09
N TYR A 76 18.52 -6.34 2.93
CA TYR A 76 19.78 -5.72 3.37
C TYR A 76 21.02 -6.45 2.83
N ASN A 77 21.10 -6.55 1.50
CA ASN A 77 22.22 -7.10 0.75
C ASN A 77 22.67 -6.11 -0.37
N LYS A 78 23.45 -6.58 -1.33
CA LYS A 78 23.93 -5.82 -2.47
C LYS A 78 23.44 -6.41 -3.80
N LEU A 79 22.28 -7.10 -3.77
CA LEU A 79 21.72 -7.79 -4.92
C LEU A 79 21.33 -6.79 -6.00
N SER A 80 21.84 -6.98 -7.22
CA SER A 80 21.44 -6.21 -8.40
C SER A 80 20.36 -6.90 -9.23
N SER A 81 20.16 -8.19 -9.03
CA SER A 81 19.12 -9.00 -9.64
C SER A 81 18.77 -10.19 -8.74
N LEU A 82 17.59 -10.76 -8.95
CA LEU A 82 17.18 -12.04 -8.37
C LEU A 82 17.19 -13.10 -9.46
N PRO A 83 17.46 -14.38 -9.14
CA PRO A 83 17.28 -15.49 -10.06
C PRO A 83 15.79 -15.72 -10.35
N GLU A 84 15.44 -16.69 -11.19
CA GLU A 84 14.06 -17.15 -11.35
C GLU A 84 13.48 -17.58 -9.99
N LEU A 85 12.25 -17.16 -9.70
CA LEU A 85 11.59 -17.49 -8.45
C LEU A 85 10.84 -18.83 -8.61
N PRO A 86 10.94 -19.73 -7.62
CA PRO A 86 10.24 -21.00 -7.66
C PRO A 86 8.73 -20.83 -7.56
N ASN A 87 7.97 -21.74 -8.18
CA ASN A 87 6.52 -21.63 -8.27
C ASN A 87 5.78 -21.72 -6.93
N LEU A 88 6.40 -22.32 -5.92
CA LEU A 88 5.85 -22.49 -4.56
C LEU A 88 6.16 -21.32 -3.63
N LEU A 89 6.93 -20.31 -4.08
CA LEU A 89 7.32 -19.20 -3.23
C LEU A 89 6.11 -18.36 -2.82
N GLU A 90 5.85 -18.29 -1.51
CA GLU A 90 4.74 -17.57 -0.87
C GLU A 90 5.20 -16.23 -0.28
N ILE A 91 6.44 -16.16 0.22
CA ILE A 91 7.00 -14.96 0.85
C ILE A 91 8.31 -14.56 0.17
N LEU A 92 8.39 -13.30 -0.25
CA LEU A 92 9.63 -12.69 -0.77
C LEU A 92 9.93 -11.38 -0.06
N GLU A 93 10.98 -11.35 0.75
CA GLU A 93 11.58 -10.15 1.31
C GLU A 93 12.92 -9.86 0.66
N CYS A 94 12.97 -8.86 -0.20
CA CYS A 94 14.18 -8.44 -0.92
C CYS A 94 14.44 -6.93 -0.78
N ASN A 95 13.91 -6.31 0.25
CA ASN A 95 14.07 -4.88 0.52
C ASN A 95 15.54 -4.51 0.87
N ASN A 96 15.90 -3.24 0.68
CA ASN A 96 17.25 -2.73 0.92
C ASN A 96 18.32 -3.50 0.12
N ASN A 97 18.17 -3.48 -1.19
CA ASN A 97 19.09 -4.02 -2.18
C ASN A 97 19.31 -2.99 -3.32
N ASN A 98 19.92 -3.41 -4.42
CA ASN A 98 20.19 -2.56 -5.59
C ASN A 98 19.37 -3.00 -6.83
N LEU A 99 18.20 -3.65 -6.62
CA LEU A 99 17.39 -4.22 -7.70
C LEU A 99 16.80 -3.12 -8.58
N ASP A 100 16.98 -3.22 -9.89
CA ASP A 100 16.34 -2.35 -10.89
C ASP A 100 15.06 -2.96 -11.48
N LYS A 101 14.91 -4.26 -11.38
CA LYS A 101 13.73 -5.05 -11.77
C LYS A 101 13.56 -6.29 -10.89
N LEU A 102 12.36 -6.81 -10.85
CA LEU A 102 12.03 -8.11 -10.27
C LEU A 102 11.80 -9.12 -11.42
N PRO A 103 12.13 -10.40 -11.21
CA PRO A 103 11.72 -11.48 -12.14
C PRO A 103 10.19 -11.64 -12.13
N LYS A 104 9.67 -12.53 -12.97
CA LYS A 104 8.26 -12.92 -12.93
C LYS A 104 7.91 -13.44 -11.54
N LEU A 105 6.82 -12.91 -10.95
CA LEU A 105 6.34 -13.36 -9.64
C LEU A 105 5.55 -14.67 -9.78
N PRO A 106 5.76 -15.64 -8.88
CA PRO A 106 5.01 -16.89 -8.88
C PRO A 106 3.57 -16.70 -8.43
N ASN A 107 2.69 -17.58 -8.87
CA ASN A 107 1.26 -17.49 -8.55
C ASN A 107 0.93 -17.81 -7.10
N ALA A 108 1.83 -18.43 -6.34
CA ALA A 108 1.67 -18.72 -4.92
C ALA A 108 2.02 -17.52 -4.03
N LEU A 109 2.67 -16.47 -4.56
CA LEU A 109 3.20 -15.38 -3.74
C LEU A 109 2.09 -14.60 -3.04
N GLU A 110 2.12 -14.61 -1.70
CA GLU A 110 1.15 -13.94 -0.82
C GLU A 110 1.69 -12.63 -0.24
N ALA A 111 3.01 -12.56 0.03
CA ALA A 111 3.65 -11.38 0.59
C ALA A 111 4.89 -10.99 -0.23
N LEU A 112 4.95 -9.70 -0.65
CA LEU A 112 6.09 -9.11 -1.35
C LEU A 112 6.57 -7.85 -0.63
N CYS A 113 7.78 -7.88 -0.08
CA CYS A 113 8.50 -6.71 0.39
C CYS A 113 9.73 -6.45 -0.49
N CYS A 114 9.67 -5.40 -1.32
CA CYS A 114 10.75 -4.98 -2.23
C CYS A 114 11.13 -3.50 -2.05
N SER A 115 10.89 -2.94 -0.87
CA SER A 115 11.18 -1.54 -0.56
C SER A 115 12.68 -1.21 -0.61
N HIS A 116 13.03 0.08 -0.74
CA HIS A 116 14.42 0.53 -0.76
C HIS A 116 15.26 -0.21 -1.81
N ASN A 117 14.82 -0.12 -3.07
CA ASN A 117 15.50 -0.61 -4.25
C ASN A 117 15.50 0.48 -5.34
N ASN A 118 15.85 0.12 -6.58
CA ASN A 118 15.87 1.03 -7.72
C ASN A 118 14.76 0.73 -8.74
N LEU A 119 13.66 0.08 -8.33
CA LEU A 119 12.60 -0.39 -9.21
C LEU A 119 11.85 0.75 -9.88
N TYR A 120 11.63 0.67 -11.19
CA TYR A 120 10.83 1.61 -11.97
C TYR A 120 9.42 1.09 -12.25
N VAL A 121 9.26 -0.22 -12.28
CA VAL A 121 8.00 -0.93 -12.55
C VAL A 121 8.00 -2.24 -11.77
N LEU A 122 6.83 -2.69 -11.37
CA LEU A 122 6.64 -4.04 -10.84
C LEU A 122 6.15 -4.97 -11.97
N PRO A 123 6.51 -6.26 -11.95
CA PRO A 123 5.90 -7.25 -12.83
C PRO A 123 4.40 -7.41 -12.51
N THR A 124 3.69 -8.18 -13.32
CA THR A 124 2.29 -8.53 -13.05
C THR A 124 2.17 -9.15 -11.66
N LEU A 125 1.26 -8.59 -10.85
CA LEU A 125 1.03 -9.06 -9.49
C LEU A 125 0.18 -10.34 -9.52
N PRO A 126 0.53 -11.37 -8.74
CA PRO A 126 -0.24 -12.62 -8.70
C PRO A 126 -1.56 -12.43 -7.93
N THR A 127 -2.54 -13.25 -8.27
CA THR A 127 -3.89 -13.18 -7.69
C THR A 127 -3.97 -13.62 -6.22
N SER A 128 -2.93 -14.25 -5.69
CA SER A 128 -2.78 -14.63 -4.27
C SER A 128 -2.27 -13.50 -3.39
N LEU A 129 -1.63 -12.45 -3.99
CA LEU A 129 -0.90 -11.45 -3.23
C LEU A 129 -1.81 -10.67 -2.27
N ALA A 130 -1.56 -10.81 -0.97
CA ALA A 130 -2.28 -10.14 0.10
C ALA A 130 -1.55 -8.90 0.62
N GLU A 131 -0.22 -8.91 0.60
CA GLU A 131 0.61 -7.80 1.08
C GLU A 131 1.62 -7.35 0.02
N LEU A 132 1.60 -6.04 -0.30
CA LEU A 132 2.57 -5.40 -1.20
C LEU A 132 3.24 -4.21 -0.53
N ILE A 133 4.53 -4.36 -0.21
CA ILE A 133 5.38 -3.31 0.35
C ILE A 133 6.49 -2.98 -0.66
N CYS A 134 6.32 -1.87 -1.41
CA CYS A 134 7.22 -1.46 -2.48
C CYS A 134 7.73 -0.01 -2.32
N SER A 135 7.82 0.46 -1.09
CA SER A 135 8.16 1.84 -0.75
C SER A 135 9.62 2.20 -1.10
N SER A 136 9.93 3.51 -1.20
CA SER A 136 11.29 3.99 -1.45
C SER A 136 11.94 3.33 -2.68
N ASN A 137 11.28 3.49 -3.82
CA ASN A 137 11.70 3.06 -5.14
C ASN A 137 11.55 4.22 -6.16
N ASN A 138 11.63 3.91 -7.45
CA ASN A 138 11.42 4.85 -8.54
C ASN A 138 10.13 4.55 -9.33
N ILE A 139 9.18 3.83 -8.74
CA ILE A 139 7.96 3.33 -9.41
C ILE A 139 7.11 4.51 -9.88
N ILE A 140 6.74 4.50 -11.16
CA ILE A 140 5.94 5.56 -11.78
C ILE A 140 4.44 5.23 -11.86
N SER A 141 4.12 3.94 -11.89
CA SER A 141 2.74 3.43 -11.94
C SER A 141 2.68 2.02 -11.34
N LEU A 142 1.53 1.68 -10.81
CA LEU A 142 1.18 0.32 -10.40
C LEU A 142 0.22 -0.28 -11.44
N SER A 143 0.35 -1.57 -11.71
CA SER A 143 -0.64 -2.34 -12.47
C SER A 143 -1.94 -2.51 -11.70
N GLU A 144 -2.94 -3.17 -12.27
CA GLU A 144 -4.13 -3.58 -11.54
C GLU A 144 -3.76 -4.37 -10.28
N LEU A 145 -4.45 -4.06 -9.18
CA LEU A 145 -4.23 -4.72 -7.90
C LEU A 145 -5.05 -6.01 -7.82
N PRO A 146 -4.48 -7.12 -7.30
CA PRO A 146 -5.22 -8.36 -7.14
C PRO A 146 -6.30 -8.24 -6.06
N ASN A 147 -7.44 -8.93 -6.24
CA ASN A 147 -8.56 -8.88 -5.32
C ASN A 147 -8.28 -9.44 -3.90
N SER A 148 -7.18 -10.15 -3.74
CA SER A 148 -6.66 -10.64 -2.46
C SER A 148 -5.99 -9.56 -1.62
N LEU A 149 -5.55 -8.44 -2.25
CA LEU A 149 -4.68 -7.46 -1.59
C LEU A 149 -5.37 -6.77 -0.41
N GLU A 150 -4.77 -6.87 0.76
CA GLU A 150 -5.22 -6.31 2.04
C GLU A 150 -4.39 -5.12 2.51
N GLU A 151 -3.08 -5.11 2.18
CA GLU A 151 -2.18 -4.01 2.49
C GLU A 151 -1.40 -3.55 1.26
N LEU A 152 -1.43 -2.23 1.00
CA LEU A 152 -0.61 -1.56 -0.01
C LEU A 152 0.24 -0.48 0.62
N CYS A 153 1.57 -0.67 0.60
CA CYS A 153 2.55 0.30 1.04
C CYS A 153 3.48 0.68 -0.11
N CYS A 154 3.25 1.86 -0.70
CA CYS A 154 3.98 2.36 -1.87
C CYS A 154 4.51 3.80 -1.66
N TYR A 155 4.76 4.20 -0.40
CA TYR A 155 5.25 5.55 -0.11
C TYR A 155 6.64 5.80 -0.72
N SER A 156 6.98 7.08 -0.91
CA SER A 156 8.29 7.49 -1.45
C SER A 156 8.61 6.85 -2.80
N ASN A 157 7.75 7.13 -3.78
CA ASN A 157 7.86 6.71 -5.18
C ASN A 157 7.58 7.90 -6.12
N LYS A 158 7.35 7.64 -7.40
CA LYS A 158 7.03 8.66 -8.43
C LYS A 158 5.62 8.48 -8.99
N ILE A 159 4.73 7.78 -8.25
CA ILE A 159 3.38 7.43 -8.69
C ILE A 159 2.52 8.69 -8.80
N SER A 160 1.84 8.86 -9.93
CA SER A 160 0.93 9.99 -10.16
C SER A 160 -0.55 9.60 -10.10
N VAL A 161 -0.84 8.32 -10.37
CA VAL A 161 -2.21 7.76 -10.33
C VAL A 161 -2.15 6.39 -9.68
N LEU A 162 -3.01 6.16 -8.71
CA LEU A 162 -3.22 4.83 -8.14
C LEU A 162 -4.25 4.07 -8.99
N PRO A 163 -4.09 2.74 -9.16
CA PRO A 163 -5.14 1.92 -9.74
C PRO A 163 -6.36 1.87 -8.81
N GLN A 164 -7.48 1.33 -9.31
CA GLN A 164 -8.66 1.08 -8.48
C GLN A 164 -8.29 0.19 -7.29
N LEU A 165 -8.73 0.60 -6.09
CA LEU A 165 -8.49 -0.17 -4.87
C LEU A 165 -9.46 -1.37 -4.80
N THR A 166 -8.98 -2.46 -4.27
CA THR A 166 -9.78 -3.69 -4.09
C THR A 166 -10.64 -3.63 -2.83
N LYS A 167 -11.68 -4.46 -2.78
CA LYS A 167 -12.62 -4.48 -1.65
C LYS A 167 -12.03 -5.00 -0.34
N LYS A 168 -10.85 -5.62 -0.36
CA LYS A 168 -10.19 -6.18 0.81
C LYS A 168 -9.14 -5.25 1.44
N ILE A 169 -8.72 -4.18 0.75
CA ILE A 169 -7.71 -3.28 1.29
C ILE A 169 -8.20 -2.66 2.60
N THR A 170 -7.42 -2.88 3.65
CA THR A 170 -7.60 -2.30 4.99
C THR A 170 -6.62 -1.16 5.25
N LYS A 171 -5.44 -1.20 4.61
CA LYS A 171 -4.36 -0.23 4.83
C LYS A 171 -3.75 0.25 3.51
N LEU A 172 -3.74 1.58 3.34
CA LEU A 172 -3.11 2.27 2.21
C LEU A 172 -2.06 3.27 2.72
N SER A 173 -0.80 3.07 2.35
CA SER A 173 0.28 4.03 2.58
C SER A 173 0.90 4.43 1.23
N CYS A 174 0.56 5.64 0.76
CA CYS A 174 1.01 6.19 -0.53
C CYS A 174 1.63 7.59 -0.41
N SER A 175 2.15 7.94 0.78
CA SER A 175 2.79 9.23 1.04
C SER A 175 4.03 9.46 0.18
N TYR A 176 4.44 10.73 0.01
CA TYR A 176 5.63 11.10 -0.77
C TYR A 176 5.60 10.57 -2.21
N ASN A 177 4.54 10.90 -2.93
CA ASN A 177 4.34 10.58 -4.34
C ASN A 177 3.92 11.85 -5.13
N LYS A 178 3.35 11.67 -6.32
CA LYS A 178 2.86 12.76 -7.17
C LYS A 178 1.34 12.68 -7.41
N ILE A 179 0.62 11.99 -6.51
CA ILE A 179 -0.79 11.67 -6.67
C ILE A 179 -1.62 12.94 -6.56
N SER A 180 -2.50 13.17 -7.55
CA SER A 180 -3.43 14.30 -7.56
C SER A 180 -4.82 13.96 -7.05
N ASN A 181 -5.24 12.71 -7.17
CA ASN A 181 -6.52 12.20 -6.71
C ASN A 181 -6.37 10.77 -6.18
N LEU A 182 -7.08 10.46 -5.11
CA LEU A 182 -7.26 9.07 -4.68
C LEU A 182 -8.41 8.45 -5.48
N PRO A 183 -8.34 7.14 -5.79
CA PRO A 183 -9.50 6.41 -6.33
C PRO A 183 -10.61 6.30 -5.28
N GLU A 184 -11.77 5.75 -5.65
CA GLU A 184 -12.81 5.39 -4.69
C GLU A 184 -12.24 4.50 -3.58
N LEU A 185 -12.61 4.83 -2.33
CA LEU A 185 -12.13 4.09 -1.17
C LEU A 185 -13.08 2.95 -0.83
N PRO A 186 -12.60 1.71 -0.72
CA PRO A 186 -13.45 0.60 -0.31
C PRO A 186 -13.87 0.71 1.16
N ASN A 187 -15.04 0.15 1.48
CA ASN A 187 -15.58 0.19 2.85
C ASN A 187 -14.72 -0.53 3.91
N SER A 188 -13.80 -1.39 3.47
CA SER A 188 -12.88 -2.12 4.35
C SER A 188 -11.74 -1.28 4.89
N ILE A 189 -11.45 -0.12 4.29
CA ILE A 189 -10.22 0.63 4.62
C ILE A 189 -10.32 1.29 6.00
N GLU A 190 -9.30 1.05 6.83
CA GLU A 190 -9.20 1.56 8.19
C GLU A 190 -8.11 2.61 8.37
N TYR A 191 -7.08 2.56 7.51
CA TYR A 191 -5.91 3.42 7.59
C TYR A 191 -5.52 3.97 6.21
N ILE A 192 -5.35 5.29 6.13
CA ILE A 192 -4.83 5.98 4.93
C ILE A 192 -3.71 6.93 5.35
N SER A 193 -2.54 6.79 4.71
CA SER A 193 -1.47 7.77 4.74
C SER A 193 -1.13 8.21 3.32
N CYS A 194 -1.49 9.46 2.99
CA CYS A 194 -1.26 10.06 1.67
C CYS A 194 -0.54 11.42 1.78
N ASN A 195 0.27 11.61 2.82
CA ASN A 195 1.05 12.83 3.03
C ASN A 195 1.96 13.17 1.84
N HIS A 196 2.30 14.45 1.68
CA HIS A 196 3.26 14.89 0.66
C HIS A 196 2.91 14.39 -0.74
N ASN A 197 1.73 14.76 -1.21
CA ASN A 197 1.22 14.53 -2.55
C ASN A 197 0.69 15.84 -3.17
N LYS A 198 -0.12 15.76 -4.21
CA LYS A 198 -0.76 16.90 -4.90
C LYS A 198 -2.28 16.84 -4.84
N ILE A 199 -2.83 16.14 -3.83
CA ILE A 199 -4.26 15.84 -3.73
C ILE A 199 -5.01 17.15 -3.44
N SER A 200 -5.99 17.47 -4.28
CA SER A 200 -6.83 18.65 -4.13
C SER A 200 -8.18 18.35 -3.49
N ASN A 201 -8.66 17.13 -3.65
CA ASN A 201 -9.91 16.65 -3.07
C ASN A 201 -9.74 15.20 -2.60
N LEU A 202 -10.37 14.87 -1.47
CA LEU A 202 -10.50 13.51 -1.01
C LEU A 202 -11.85 12.93 -1.50
N PRO A 203 -11.91 11.65 -1.84
CA PRO A 203 -13.18 10.96 -2.10
C PRO A 203 -14.02 10.86 -0.82
N GLU A 204 -15.24 10.31 -0.92
CA GLU A 204 -16.02 9.96 0.27
C GLU A 204 -15.22 9.02 1.18
N LEU A 205 -15.25 9.32 2.49
CA LEU A 205 -14.52 8.55 3.48
C LEU A 205 -15.40 7.40 4.01
N PRO A 206 -14.89 6.16 3.99
CA PRO A 206 -15.67 5.00 4.43
C PRO A 206 -15.88 4.98 5.95
N ASN A 207 -16.97 4.37 6.37
CA ASN A 207 -17.41 4.33 7.77
C ASN A 207 -16.50 3.54 8.72
N LEU A 208 -15.55 2.75 8.20
CA LEU A 208 -14.56 2.03 9.00
C LEU A 208 -13.21 2.75 9.14
N LEU A 209 -13.04 3.90 8.48
CA LEU A 209 -11.78 4.63 8.50
C LEU A 209 -11.49 5.18 9.91
N LYS A 210 -10.37 4.77 10.49
CA LYS A 210 -9.91 5.15 11.84
C LYS A 210 -8.85 6.24 11.82
N LYS A 211 -7.96 6.21 10.81
CA LYS A 211 -6.83 7.16 10.70
C LYS A 211 -6.67 7.68 9.28
N LEU A 212 -6.51 8.99 9.16
CA LEU A 212 -6.28 9.68 7.90
C LEU A 212 -5.14 10.70 8.02
N TYR A 213 -4.03 10.45 7.37
CA TYR A 213 -2.89 11.36 7.30
C TYR A 213 -2.74 11.91 5.90
N CYS A 214 -3.04 13.19 5.71
CA CYS A 214 -3.05 13.87 4.41
C CYS A 214 -2.32 15.24 4.45
N ASN A 215 -1.28 15.36 5.31
CA ASN A 215 -0.45 16.56 5.41
C ASN A 215 0.24 16.90 4.08
N ASN A 216 0.56 18.18 3.88
CA ASN A 216 1.33 18.63 2.72
C ASN A 216 0.69 18.19 1.39
N ASN A 217 -0.57 18.59 1.18
CA ASN A 217 -1.35 18.40 -0.04
C ASN A 217 -1.98 19.75 -0.47
N ASN A 218 -2.90 19.72 -1.42
CA ASN A 218 -3.60 20.91 -1.95
C ASN A 218 -5.09 20.94 -1.57
N LEU A 219 -5.46 20.30 -0.45
CA LEU A 219 -6.87 20.17 -0.04
C LEU A 219 -7.48 21.53 0.26
N SER A 220 -8.55 21.88 -0.44
CA SER A 220 -9.35 23.09 -0.20
C SER A 220 -10.56 22.85 0.71
N ASN A 221 -10.96 21.60 0.88
CA ASN A 221 -12.05 21.16 1.76
C ASN A 221 -11.73 19.79 2.35
N LEU A 222 -12.51 19.39 3.35
CA LEU A 222 -12.57 18.00 3.85
C LEU A 222 -13.96 17.43 3.50
N PRO A 223 -14.04 16.15 3.11
CA PRO A 223 -15.33 15.48 2.96
C PRO A 223 -15.98 15.27 4.34
N GLU A 224 -17.18 14.73 4.37
CA GLU A 224 -17.84 14.34 5.61
C GLU A 224 -16.97 13.33 6.39
N LEU A 225 -16.72 13.63 7.67
CA LEU A 225 -15.85 12.82 8.52
C LEU A 225 -16.65 11.68 9.16
N PRO A 226 -16.24 10.40 8.97
CA PRO A 226 -16.94 9.28 9.58
C PRO A 226 -16.79 9.28 11.12
N ASN A 227 -17.77 8.73 11.82
CA ASN A 227 -17.74 8.66 13.28
C ASN A 227 -16.61 7.77 13.84
N SER A 228 -16.14 6.81 13.04
CA SER A 228 -15.02 5.93 13.34
C SER A 228 -13.67 6.64 13.34
N LEU A 229 -13.56 7.82 12.70
CA LEU A 229 -12.28 8.52 12.55
C LEU A 229 -11.82 9.07 13.90
N ILE A 230 -10.73 8.51 14.42
CA ILE A 230 -10.11 8.86 15.70
C ILE A 230 -8.90 9.77 15.55
N ASP A 231 -8.25 9.75 14.36
CA ASP A 231 -7.03 10.50 14.13
C ASP A 231 -7.01 11.05 12.70
N ILE A 232 -6.80 12.37 12.58
CA ILE A 232 -6.71 13.06 11.28
C ILE A 232 -5.61 14.11 11.31
N GLU A 233 -4.71 14.05 10.32
CA GLU A 233 -3.70 15.07 10.09
C GLU A 233 -3.83 15.66 8.69
N TYR A 234 -3.97 16.99 8.60
CA TYR A 234 -4.13 17.72 7.32
C TYR A 234 -3.34 19.03 7.29
N ILE A 235 -2.28 19.12 8.09
CA ILE A 235 -1.40 20.29 8.19
C ILE A 235 -0.77 20.61 6.82
N LYS A 236 -0.53 21.90 6.54
CA LYS A 236 -0.01 22.37 5.25
C LYS A 236 -0.90 22.00 4.06
N ASN A 237 -2.19 22.20 4.24
CA ASN A 237 -3.20 22.23 3.20
C ASN A 237 -3.92 23.60 3.24
N PRO A 238 -4.47 24.11 2.14
CA PRO A 238 -5.27 25.34 2.16
C PRO A 238 -6.40 25.33 3.19
N ILE A 239 -7.09 24.20 3.35
CA ILE A 239 -8.18 24.03 4.32
C ILE A 239 -7.70 24.15 5.79
N TYR A 240 -6.45 23.85 6.10
CA TYR A 240 -5.90 23.90 7.45
C TYR A 240 -6.02 25.33 8.06
N GLU A 241 -5.58 26.33 7.30
CA GLU A 241 -5.65 27.73 7.72
C GLU A 241 -7.09 28.19 7.92
N TYR A 242 -8.01 27.75 7.06
CA TYR A 242 -9.42 28.05 7.16
C TYR A 242 -10.04 27.46 8.44
N ILE A 243 -9.79 26.18 8.74
CA ILE A 243 -10.33 25.53 9.93
C ILE A 243 -9.72 26.12 11.21
N ASN A 244 -8.43 26.42 11.23
CA ASN A 244 -7.80 27.10 12.38
C ASN A 244 -8.41 28.47 12.63
N LYS A 245 -8.60 29.26 11.57
CA LYS A 245 -9.09 30.63 11.70
C LYS A 245 -10.55 30.72 12.17
N TYR A 246 -11.42 29.82 11.67
CA TYR A 246 -12.87 29.94 11.88
C TYR A 246 -13.46 28.89 12.83
N PHE A 247 -12.72 27.84 13.15
CA PHE A 247 -13.19 26.72 13.99
C PHE A 247 -12.19 26.33 15.06
N ASP A 248 -11.22 27.19 15.39
CA ASP A 248 -10.19 26.96 16.42
C ASP A 248 -9.44 25.61 16.23
N GLY A 249 -9.19 25.23 14.98
CA GLY A 249 -8.58 23.94 14.65
C GLY A 249 -9.48 22.72 14.84
N ASN A 250 -10.76 22.91 15.20
CA ASN A 250 -11.68 21.83 15.52
C ASN A 250 -12.39 21.29 14.26
N THR A 251 -11.91 20.17 13.72
CA THR A 251 -12.48 19.54 12.54
C THR A 251 -13.91 19.05 12.69
N ARG A 252 -14.32 18.66 13.93
CA ARG A 252 -15.71 18.25 14.20
C ARG A 252 -16.67 19.43 14.11
N LYS A 253 -16.31 20.60 14.66
CA LYS A 253 -17.11 21.82 14.48
C LYS A 253 -17.23 22.22 13.00
N TYR A 254 -16.16 22.06 12.23
CA TYR A 254 -16.19 22.30 10.79
C TYR A 254 -17.14 21.34 10.07
N ASP A 255 -17.07 20.04 10.38
CA ASP A 255 -17.93 19.01 9.81
C ASP A 255 -19.43 19.27 10.13
N GLU A 256 -19.74 19.59 11.39
CA GLU A 256 -21.08 19.98 11.84
C GLU A 256 -21.59 21.23 11.08
N TYR A 257 -20.72 22.23 10.89
CA TYR A 257 -21.04 23.41 10.09
C TYR A 257 -21.34 23.05 8.63
N GLN A 258 -20.55 22.18 8.00
CA GLN A 258 -20.78 21.72 6.64
C GLN A 258 -22.12 20.97 6.49
N LYS A 259 -22.45 20.10 7.44
CA LYS A 259 -23.75 19.39 7.51
C LYS A 259 -24.90 20.37 7.65
N MET A 260 -24.79 21.36 8.54
CA MET A 260 -25.80 22.39 8.74
C MET A 260 -26.02 23.21 7.45
N ILE A 261 -24.96 23.63 6.77
CA ILE A 261 -25.04 24.38 5.50
C ILE A 261 -25.75 23.55 4.43
N LYS A 262 -25.37 22.27 4.25
CA LYS A 262 -26.04 21.34 3.31
C LYS A 262 -27.53 21.23 3.62
N MET A 263 -27.90 21.07 4.90
CA MET A 263 -29.29 20.97 5.32
C MET A 263 -30.09 22.26 5.05
N ILE A 264 -29.50 23.45 5.33
CA ILE A 264 -30.14 24.74 5.03
C ILE A 264 -30.38 24.89 3.54
N PHE A 265 -29.41 24.55 2.70
CA PHE A 265 -29.57 24.61 1.24
C PHE A 265 -30.59 23.58 0.74
N ALA A 266 -30.57 22.35 1.24
CA ALA A 266 -31.55 21.33 0.88
C ALA A 266 -32.98 21.77 1.26
N ASN A 267 -33.20 22.34 2.44
CA ASN A 267 -34.50 22.87 2.88
C ASN A 267 -34.93 24.05 2.02
N LYS A 268 -34.05 25.03 1.73
CA LYS A 268 -34.36 26.15 0.83
C LYS A 268 -34.71 25.70 -0.58
N ILE A 269 -34.01 24.71 -1.11
CA ILE A 269 -34.31 24.09 -2.42
C ILE A 269 -35.65 23.36 -2.34
N GLY A 270 -35.93 22.64 -1.27
CA GLY A 270 -37.22 21.97 -1.04
C GLY A 270 -38.38 22.95 -0.98
N ASP A 271 -38.25 24.00 -0.17
CA ASP A 271 -39.27 25.04 -0.02
C ASP A 271 -39.52 25.76 -1.36
N TRP A 272 -38.45 26.12 -2.05
CA TRP A 272 -38.52 26.76 -3.35
C TRP A 272 -39.11 25.83 -4.45
N TYR A 273 -38.76 24.51 -4.38
CA TYR A 273 -39.34 23.48 -5.26
C TYR A 273 -40.86 23.34 -5.03
N LEU A 274 -41.33 23.35 -3.78
CA LEU A 274 -42.76 23.29 -3.45
C LEU A 274 -43.50 24.55 -3.92
N GLU A 275 -42.93 25.74 -3.74
CA GLU A 275 -43.47 26.98 -4.23
C GLU A 275 -43.58 26.98 -5.76
N CYS A 276 -42.56 26.57 -6.47
CA CYS A 276 -42.56 26.43 -7.93
C CYS A 276 -43.49 25.33 -8.44
N LYS A 277 -43.68 24.25 -7.70
CA LYS A 277 -44.54 23.09 -8.07
C LYS A 277 -46.02 23.49 -8.14
N TYR A 278 -46.45 24.37 -7.26
CA TYR A 278 -47.87 24.76 -7.15
C TYR A 278 -48.20 26.12 -7.78
N ASN A 279 -47.21 26.86 -8.32
CA ASN A 279 -47.45 28.15 -8.97
C ASN A 279 -47.18 28.09 -10.48
N PRO A 280 -48.22 28.20 -11.32
CA PRO A 280 -48.13 28.05 -12.79
C PRO A 280 -47.17 29.05 -13.45
N LYS A 281 -46.86 30.17 -12.81
CA LYS A 281 -45.96 31.21 -13.35
C LYS A 281 -44.51 30.73 -13.43
N TYR A 282 -44.12 29.60 -12.77
CA TYR A 282 -42.73 29.18 -12.59
C TYR A 282 -42.32 27.92 -13.38
N VAL A 283 -43.00 27.57 -14.46
CA VAL A 283 -42.59 26.43 -15.32
C VAL A 283 -41.15 26.59 -15.83
N TYR A 284 -40.68 27.82 -16.01
CA TYR A 284 -39.30 28.12 -16.39
C TYR A 284 -38.30 27.90 -15.23
N CYS A 285 -38.70 28.18 -14.01
CA CYS A 285 -37.90 27.97 -12.81
C CYS A 285 -37.69 26.47 -12.51
N ARG A 286 -38.63 25.58 -12.85
CA ARG A 286 -38.48 24.15 -12.72
C ARG A 286 -37.27 23.58 -13.47
N LYS A 287 -37.09 24.01 -14.74
CA LYS A 287 -35.97 23.52 -15.56
C LYS A 287 -34.64 24.04 -15.06
N ARG A 288 -34.58 25.25 -14.56
CA ARG A 288 -33.38 25.88 -13.99
C ARG A 288 -32.99 25.23 -12.65
N LEU A 289 -33.95 25.04 -11.76
CA LEU A 289 -33.77 24.34 -10.46
C LEU A 289 -33.26 22.94 -10.62
N MET A 290 -33.84 22.15 -11.52
CA MET A 290 -33.40 20.79 -11.78
C MET A 290 -31.99 20.73 -12.40
N LYS A 291 -31.59 21.80 -13.13
CA LYS A 291 -30.23 21.93 -13.66
C LYS A 291 -29.26 22.31 -12.55
N GLU A 292 -29.60 23.33 -11.74
CA GLU A 292 -28.77 23.75 -10.60
C GLU A 292 -28.67 22.66 -9.51
N TYR A 293 -29.73 21.88 -9.31
CA TYR A 293 -29.71 20.72 -8.42
C TYR A 293 -28.75 19.63 -8.91
N ARG A 294 -28.75 19.30 -10.19
CA ARG A 294 -27.79 18.34 -10.79
C ARG A 294 -26.35 18.84 -10.69
N GLU A 295 -26.09 20.13 -10.95
CA GLU A 295 -24.77 20.75 -10.85
C GLU A 295 -24.22 20.79 -9.41
N LEU A 296 -25.08 20.63 -8.37
CA LEU A 296 -24.69 20.60 -6.96
C LEU A 296 -24.49 19.17 -6.41
N TYR A 297 -25.03 18.17 -7.09
CA TYR A 297 -25.05 16.77 -6.60
C TYR A 297 -24.50 15.74 -7.61
N ASP A 298 -24.12 16.16 -8.83
CA ASP A 298 -23.27 15.44 -9.78
C ASP A 298 -21.81 15.97 -9.65
#